data_3bf549485c6082425a997ab3dbe0b593
#
_entry.id   3bf549485c6082425a997ab3dbe0b593
#
_cell.length_a   1.000
_cell.length_b   1.000
_cell.length_c   1.000
_cell.angle_alpha   90.00
_cell.angle_beta   90.00
_cell.angle_gamma   90.00
#
_symmetry.space_group_name_H-M   'P 1'
#
loop_
_entity.id
_entity.type
_entity.pdbx_description
1 polymer ?
#
loop_
_entity_poly.entity_id
_entity_poly.type
_entity_poly.pdbx_seq_one_letter_code
_entity_poly.pdbx_strand_id
1 'polypeptide(L)'
;MKKITRKSMLYKTGVEYGDYTINHVQGCSHGCMFPCYAMQMAKRFGKIKSYEEWLEPIIIENALELLDAELPKQKKNIKFVHMCFTTDPFMYGFKEIEDMSLSIISKINSFDIPVEVLTKGILPTSLKDILKNKNNIFGITLVSLNEDFRKRFEPGASSYADRIKSLRECHDNGLKTWISMEPYPTPNICEQSLIELLEAISFVDYIVFGRWNYNKLVSAYKDDKKFYNEQASIISNFCKKRKIRLHIKDGTISED
;
A
#
# COMPACT_ATOMS: atom_id res chain seq x y z
N MET A 1 2.46 -6.63 -22.17
CA MET A 1 1.47 -5.75 -21.49
C MET A 1 1.27 -4.49 -22.31
N LYS A 2 0.09 -3.81 -22.20
CA LYS A 2 -0.16 -2.53 -22.86
C LYS A 2 0.72 -1.44 -22.26
N LYS A 3 1.19 -0.50 -23.11
CA LYS A 3 2.08 0.63 -22.71
C LYS A 3 1.49 1.94 -23.16
N ILE A 4 1.70 2.99 -22.36
CA ILE A 4 1.35 4.37 -22.69
C ILE A 4 2.46 5.32 -22.21
N THR A 5 2.48 6.52 -22.76
CA THR A 5 3.36 7.60 -22.28
C THR A 5 2.58 8.63 -21.46
N ARG A 6 3.29 9.36 -20.60
CA ARG A 6 2.76 10.50 -19.84
C ARG A 6 3.64 11.73 -20.01
N LYS A 7 3.13 12.90 -19.60
CA LYS A 7 3.87 14.16 -19.63
C LYS A 7 4.61 14.45 -18.32
N SER A 8 4.19 13.83 -17.22
CA SER A 8 4.80 13.96 -15.89
C SER A 8 4.54 12.72 -15.07
N MET A 9 5.42 12.46 -14.09
CA MET A 9 5.37 11.27 -13.24
C MET A 9 5.34 11.61 -11.75
N LEU A 10 6.12 12.60 -11.32
CA LEU A 10 6.35 12.95 -9.93
C LEU A 10 5.45 14.11 -9.50
N TYR A 11 4.66 13.92 -8.44
CA TYR A 11 3.78 14.95 -7.92
C TYR A 11 3.59 14.84 -6.40
N LYS A 12 3.30 15.97 -5.76
CA LYS A 12 3.00 16.03 -4.34
C LYS A 12 1.66 15.36 -4.08
N THR A 13 1.57 14.54 -3.04
CA THR A 13 0.33 13.87 -2.64
C THR A 13 -0.38 14.59 -1.51
N GLY A 14 -1.71 14.46 -1.46
CA GLY A 14 -2.54 14.90 -0.33
C GLY A 14 -2.82 13.80 0.70
N VAL A 15 -2.22 12.62 0.56
CA VAL A 15 -2.36 11.54 1.56
C VAL A 15 -1.63 11.95 2.82
N GLU A 16 -2.29 11.86 4.00
CA GLU A 16 -1.82 12.37 5.29
C GLU A 16 -0.44 11.85 5.74
N TYR A 17 -0.07 10.65 5.32
CA TYR A 17 1.24 10.02 5.59
C TYR A 17 2.15 10.00 4.35
N GLY A 18 1.82 10.73 3.28
CA GLY A 18 2.60 10.84 2.05
C GLY A 18 3.35 12.16 1.92
N ASP A 19 4.29 12.23 0.98
CA ASP A 19 4.96 13.48 0.59
C ASP A 19 4.88 13.66 -0.93
N TYR A 20 5.73 12.98 -1.70
CA TYR A 20 5.60 12.88 -3.15
C TYR A 20 5.20 11.47 -3.55
N THR A 21 4.60 11.33 -4.72
CA THR A 21 4.21 10.02 -5.25
C THR A 21 4.43 9.94 -6.75
N ILE A 22 4.55 8.70 -7.21
CA ILE A 22 4.52 8.31 -8.62
C ILE A 22 3.51 7.20 -8.82
N ASN A 23 2.95 7.10 -10.02
CA ASN A 23 2.12 5.96 -10.42
C ASN A 23 2.54 5.54 -11.84
N HIS A 24 3.47 4.60 -11.93
CA HIS A 24 4.02 4.08 -13.20
C HIS A 24 3.18 2.97 -13.82
N VAL A 25 2.06 2.63 -13.16
CA VAL A 25 1.06 1.68 -13.67
C VAL A 25 -0.32 2.35 -13.61
N GLN A 26 -1.20 2.04 -14.55
CA GLN A 26 -2.61 2.37 -14.54
C GLN A 26 -3.41 1.06 -14.58
N GLY A 27 -4.46 0.94 -13.77
CA GLY A 27 -5.18 -0.32 -13.56
C GLY A 27 -4.49 -1.20 -12.51
N CYS A 28 -5.20 -2.22 -12.00
CA CYS A 28 -4.71 -3.12 -10.97
C CYS A 28 -5.43 -4.46 -11.02
N SER A 29 -4.69 -5.54 -11.29
CA SER A 29 -5.22 -6.90 -11.38
C SER A 29 -5.61 -7.52 -10.03
N HIS A 30 -5.24 -6.88 -8.89
CA HIS A 30 -5.67 -7.36 -7.59
C HIS A 30 -7.19 -7.35 -7.42
N GLY A 31 -7.90 -6.51 -8.19
CA GLY A 31 -9.36 -6.54 -8.32
C GLY A 31 -10.10 -6.36 -6.99
N CYS A 32 -9.58 -5.53 -6.10
CA CYS A 32 -10.15 -5.35 -4.77
C CYS A 32 -11.64 -4.97 -4.84
N MET A 33 -12.47 -5.74 -4.17
CA MET A 33 -13.92 -5.57 -4.07
C MET A 33 -14.34 -4.64 -2.92
N PHE A 34 -13.37 -4.10 -2.17
CA PHE A 34 -13.62 -2.86 -1.45
C PHE A 34 -14.09 -1.81 -2.47
N PRO A 35 -14.80 -0.73 -2.09
CA PRO A 35 -14.93 0.40 -2.99
C PRO A 35 -13.53 0.99 -3.23
N CYS A 36 -12.77 0.35 -4.16
CA CYS A 36 -11.40 0.70 -4.46
C CYS A 36 -11.36 2.15 -4.93
N TYR A 37 -10.79 3.01 -4.10
CA TYR A 37 -10.68 4.44 -4.35
C TYR A 37 -10.06 4.73 -5.73
N ALA A 38 -8.97 4.05 -6.06
CA ALA A 38 -8.25 4.27 -7.30
C ALA A 38 -9.09 3.89 -8.54
N MET A 39 -9.82 2.77 -8.47
CA MET A 39 -10.75 2.36 -9.53
C MET A 39 -11.89 3.38 -9.70
N GLN A 40 -12.50 3.84 -8.59
CA GLN A 40 -13.56 4.83 -8.63
C GLN A 40 -13.08 6.14 -9.26
N MET A 41 -11.88 6.60 -8.89
CA MET A 41 -11.26 7.78 -9.48
C MET A 41 -10.98 7.58 -10.98
N ALA A 42 -10.44 6.42 -11.37
CA ALA A 42 -10.19 6.10 -12.77
C ALA A 42 -11.50 6.12 -13.60
N LYS A 43 -12.58 5.56 -13.05
CA LYS A 43 -13.91 5.59 -13.67
C LYS A 43 -14.47 7.01 -13.76
N ARG A 44 -14.38 7.78 -12.66
CA ARG A 44 -14.85 9.17 -12.61
C ARG A 44 -14.17 10.08 -13.64
N PHE A 45 -12.87 9.87 -13.89
CA PHE A 45 -12.12 10.63 -14.89
C PHE A 45 -12.11 10.00 -16.28
N GLY A 46 -12.98 9.01 -16.53
CA GLY A 46 -13.13 8.39 -17.86
C GLY A 46 -11.91 7.60 -18.34
N LYS A 47 -11.00 7.23 -17.42
CA LYS A 47 -9.81 6.43 -17.76
C LYS A 47 -10.12 4.95 -17.98
N ILE A 48 -11.21 4.47 -17.41
CA ILE A 48 -11.76 3.13 -17.57
C ILE A 48 -13.29 3.22 -17.67
N LYS A 49 -13.89 2.26 -18.37
CA LYS A 49 -15.35 2.15 -18.53
C LYS A 49 -15.94 1.02 -17.69
N SER A 50 -15.16 -0.04 -17.44
CA SER A 50 -15.62 -1.23 -16.75
C SER A 50 -14.62 -1.72 -15.70
N TYR A 51 -15.05 -2.71 -14.90
CA TYR A 51 -14.21 -3.39 -13.93
C TYR A 51 -13.13 -4.23 -14.63
N GLU A 52 -13.48 -4.87 -15.73
CA GLU A 52 -12.57 -5.70 -16.53
C GLU A 52 -11.41 -4.86 -17.08
N GLU A 53 -11.71 -3.65 -17.60
CA GLU A 53 -10.67 -2.71 -18.03
C GLU A 53 -9.72 -2.31 -16.87
N TRP A 54 -10.25 -2.24 -15.63
CA TRP A 54 -9.44 -1.96 -14.46
C TRP A 54 -8.46 -3.08 -14.15
N LEU A 55 -8.87 -4.34 -14.37
CA LEU A 55 -8.03 -5.52 -14.11
C LEU A 55 -6.88 -5.69 -15.11
N GLU A 56 -6.87 -4.95 -16.20
CA GLU A 56 -5.81 -4.98 -17.21
C GLU A 56 -4.81 -3.85 -16.97
N PRO A 57 -3.68 -4.13 -16.28
CA PRO A 57 -2.71 -3.07 -15.97
C PRO A 57 -1.98 -2.59 -17.24
N ILE A 58 -1.68 -1.28 -17.25
CA ILE A 58 -0.99 -0.58 -18.33
C ILE A 58 0.25 0.08 -17.75
N ILE A 59 1.43 -0.17 -18.32
CA ILE A 59 2.69 0.44 -17.89
C ILE A 59 2.89 1.81 -18.54
N ILE A 60 3.45 2.75 -17.76
CA ILE A 60 3.94 4.03 -18.25
C ILE A 60 5.39 3.83 -18.73
N GLU A 61 5.57 3.61 -20.02
CA GLU A 61 6.87 3.19 -20.58
C GLU A 61 7.97 4.24 -20.44
N ASN A 62 7.62 5.54 -20.48
CA ASN A 62 8.58 6.64 -20.33
C ASN A 62 8.77 7.10 -18.86
N ALA A 63 8.44 6.25 -17.87
CA ALA A 63 8.52 6.62 -16.47
C ALA A 63 9.93 7.01 -16.02
N LEU A 64 10.95 6.26 -16.42
CA LEU A 64 12.35 6.52 -16.05
C LEU A 64 12.88 7.81 -16.68
N GLU A 65 12.53 8.10 -17.94
CA GLU A 65 12.89 9.32 -18.65
C GLU A 65 12.29 10.55 -17.95
N LEU A 66 11.01 10.48 -17.57
CA LEU A 66 10.36 11.55 -16.83
C LEU A 66 11.02 11.80 -15.49
N LEU A 67 11.38 10.74 -14.76
CA LEU A 67 12.08 10.87 -13.48
C LEU A 67 13.47 11.50 -13.62
N ASP A 68 14.20 11.20 -14.70
CA ASP A 68 15.48 11.86 -15.02
C ASP A 68 15.33 13.38 -15.19
N ALA A 69 14.22 13.82 -15.77
CA ALA A 69 13.92 15.23 -15.99
C ALA A 69 13.35 15.96 -14.74
N GLU A 70 12.59 15.23 -13.89
CA GLU A 70 11.81 15.83 -12.80
C GLU A 70 12.55 15.81 -11.46
N LEU A 71 13.26 14.71 -11.12
CA LEU A 71 13.95 14.55 -9.83
C LEU A 71 14.99 15.66 -9.58
N PRO A 72 15.87 16.05 -10.52
CA PRO A 72 16.83 17.13 -10.29
C PRO A 72 16.20 18.44 -9.89
N LYS A 73 15.02 18.76 -10.45
CA LYS A 73 14.30 20.02 -10.23
C LYS A 73 13.62 20.06 -8.87
N GLN A 74 13.20 18.91 -8.33
CA GLN A 74 12.38 18.83 -7.14
C GLN A 74 13.08 18.21 -5.93
N LYS A 75 14.28 17.65 -6.08
CA LYS A 75 15.04 16.94 -5.04
C LYS A 75 15.03 17.64 -3.67
N LYS A 76 15.21 18.96 -3.63
CA LYS A 76 15.28 19.73 -2.38
C LYS A 76 13.96 19.76 -1.59
N ASN A 77 12.84 19.48 -2.25
CA ASN A 77 11.50 19.55 -1.67
C ASN A 77 10.98 18.18 -1.26
N ILE A 78 11.65 17.09 -1.69
CA ILE A 78 11.18 15.73 -1.50
C ILE A 78 11.82 15.13 -0.26
N LYS A 79 10.99 14.71 0.69
CA LYS A 79 11.42 13.91 1.85
C LYS A 79 11.51 12.43 1.49
N PHE A 80 10.53 11.93 0.79
CA PHE A 80 10.46 10.58 0.23
C PHE A 80 9.45 10.49 -0.91
N VAL A 81 9.52 9.44 -1.69
CA VAL A 81 8.55 9.15 -2.76
C VAL A 81 7.79 7.87 -2.42
N HIS A 82 6.46 8.00 -2.26
CA HIS A 82 5.58 6.84 -2.14
C HIS A 82 5.24 6.28 -3.52
N MET A 83 5.43 4.98 -3.69
CA MET A 83 5.16 4.32 -4.97
C MET A 83 3.71 3.81 -5.04
N CYS A 84 2.98 4.32 -6.02
CA CYS A 84 1.69 3.77 -6.46
C CYS A 84 0.53 3.86 -5.46
N PHE A 85 0.17 5.06 -4.97
CA PHE A 85 -1.08 5.22 -4.22
C PHE A 85 -2.36 4.80 -4.97
N THR A 86 -2.33 4.82 -6.31
CA THR A 86 -3.51 4.49 -7.12
C THR A 86 -3.43 3.14 -7.83
N THR A 87 -2.34 2.41 -7.63
CA THR A 87 -2.12 1.06 -8.21
C THR A 87 -1.20 0.27 -7.28
N ASP A 88 -0.55 -0.77 -7.78
CA ASP A 88 0.37 -1.59 -6.98
C ASP A 88 1.73 -1.73 -7.69
N PRO A 89 2.85 -1.40 -7.02
CA PRO A 89 4.18 -1.46 -7.62
C PRO A 89 4.73 -2.88 -7.77
N PHE A 90 4.22 -3.84 -7.00
CA PHE A 90 4.60 -5.26 -7.06
C PHE A 90 3.36 -6.12 -7.29
N MET A 91 2.57 -5.74 -8.30
CA MET A 91 1.33 -6.39 -8.67
C MET A 91 1.56 -7.89 -8.91
N TYR A 92 0.81 -8.72 -8.16
CA TYR A 92 1.00 -10.16 -8.16
C TYR A 92 0.86 -10.78 -9.55
N GLY A 93 1.88 -11.56 -9.97
CA GLY A 93 1.92 -12.21 -11.27
C GLY A 93 2.39 -11.35 -12.45
N PHE A 94 2.85 -10.10 -12.23
CA PHE A 94 3.28 -9.19 -13.29
C PHE A 94 4.76 -8.82 -13.20
N LYS A 95 5.63 -9.68 -13.72
CA LYS A 95 7.10 -9.48 -13.69
C LYS A 95 7.55 -8.18 -14.35
N GLU A 96 6.93 -7.74 -15.44
CA GLU A 96 7.27 -6.48 -16.12
C GLU A 96 7.01 -5.25 -15.25
N ILE A 97 5.96 -5.28 -14.40
CA ILE A 97 5.69 -4.22 -13.41
C ILE A 97 6.74 -4.26 -12.31
N GLU A 98 7.07 -5.44 -11.80
CA GLU A 98 8.12 -5.62 -10.79
C GLU A 98 9.45 -5.05 -11.27
N ASP A 99 9.90 -5.41 -12.49
CA ASP A 99 11.17 -4.95 -13.06
C ASP A 99 11.21 -3.42 -13.23
N MET A 100 10.10 -2.83 -13.68
CA MET A 100 9.97 -1.37 -13.79
C MET A 100 10.02 -0.73 -12.39
N SER A 101 9.34 -1.30 -11.40
CA SER A 101 9.36 -0.79 -10.01
C SER A 101 10.76 -0.82 -9.41
N LEU A 102 11.50 -1.91 -9.59
CA LEU A 102 12.89 -2.03 -9.13
C LEU A 102 13.79 -0.97 -9.78
N SER A 103 13.62 -0.76 -11.09
CA SER A 103 14.36 0.26 -11.84
C SER A 103 14.05 1.68 -11.35
N ILE A 104 12.79 1.96 -11.04
CA ILE A 104 12.34 3.24 -10.51
C ILE A 104 12.89 3.47 -9.09
N ILE A 105 12.86 2.47 -8.21
CA ILE A 105 13.45 2.53 -6.87
C ILE A 105 14.95 2.87 -6.97
N SER A 106 15.68 2.14 -7.81
CA SER A 106 17.10 2.39 -8.06
C SER A 106 17.35 3.82 -8.57
N LYS A 107 16.52 4.31 -9.49
CA LYS A 107 16.59 5.67 -10.03
C LYS A 107 16.38 6.71 -8.94
N ILE A 108 15.31 6.62 -8.15
CA ILE A 108 15.01 7.58 -7.06
C ILE A 108 16.13 7.58 -6.02
N ASN A 109 16.63 6.40 -5.63
CA ASN A 109 17.74 6.25 -4.69
C ASN A 109 19.06 6.82 -5.23
N SER A 110 19.27 6.87 -6.55
CA SER A 110 20.47 7.51 -7.13
C SER A 110 20.53 9.03 -6.89
N PHE A 111 19.39 9.63 -6.55
CA PHE A 111 19.28 11.03 -6.13
C PHE A 111 19.30 11.19 -4.59
N ASP A 112 19.60 10.13 -3.85
CA ASP A 112 19.60 10.09 -2.38
C ASP A 112 18.21 10.39 -1.76
N ILE A 113 17.15 10.08 -2.50
CA ILE A 113 15.77 10.20 -2.06
C ILE A 113 15.27 8.81 -1.64
N PRO A 114 14.72 8.64 -0.42
CA PRO A 114 14.14 7.38 -0.01
C PRO A 114 12.79 7.11 -0.69
N VAL A 115 12.44 5.83 -0.81
CA VAL A 115 11.13 5.39 -1.29
C VAL A 115 10.33 4.73 -0.18
N GLU A 116 9.03 4.90 -0.25
CA GLU A 116 8.05 4.14 0.53
C GLU A 116 7.21 3.30 -0.43
N VAL A 117 7.11 2.01 -0.14
CA VAL A 117 6.43 1.02 -0.98
C VAL A 117 5.34 0.34 -0.19
N LEU A 118 4.17 0.18 -0.81
CA LEU A 118 3.06 -0.61 -0.29
C LEU A 118 2.55 -1.55 -1.39
N THR A 119 2.35 -2.83 -1.05
CA THR A 119 1.83 -3.81 -2.01
C THR A 119 0.83 -4.78 -1.38
N LYS A 120 -0.05 -5.34 -2.21
CA LYS A 120 -0.84 -6.56 -1.95
C LYS A 120 -0.29 -7.76 -2.73
N GLY A 121 0.84 -7.58 -3.40
CA GLY A 121 1.65 -8.62 -4.01
C GLY A 121 2.68 -9.21 -3.05
N ILE A 122 3.79 -9.66 -3.61
CA ILE A 122 4.94 -10.21 -2.88
C ILE A 122 6.11 -9.25 -3.08
N LEU A 123 6.76 -8.86 -1.99
CA LEU A 123 7.98 -8.05 -2.06
C LEU A 123 9.13 -8.91 -2.64
N PRO A 124 9.81 -8.44 -3.71
CA PRO A 124 10.88 -9.23 -4.34
C PRO A 124 12.09 -9.39 -3.43
N THR A 125 12.68 -10.58 -3.43
CA THR A 125 13.91 -10.87 -2.66
C THR A 125 15.12 -10.05 -3.15
N SER A 126 15.11 -9.61 -4.42
CA SER A 126 16.13 -8.73 -5.00
C SER A 126 16.16 -7.31 -4.43
N LEU A 127 15.15 -6.91 -3.64
CA LEU A 127 15.17 -5.60 -2.97
C LEU A 127 16.44 -5.40 -2.14
N LYS A 128 16.91 -6.41 -1.43
CA LYS A 128 18.15 -6.35 -0.63
C LYS A 128 19.39 -5.97 -1.45
N ASP A 129 19.41 -6.31 -2.75
CA ASP A 129 20.59 -6.15 -3.62
C ASP A 129 20.64 -4.77 -4.30
N ILE A 130 19.48 -4.08 -4.41
CA ILE A 130 19.37 -2.80 -5.13
C ILE A 130 19.34 -1.58 -4.21
N LEU A 131 19.28 -1.78 -2.90
CA LEU A 131 19.03 -0.69 -1.96
C LEU A 131 20.29 0.10 -1.62
N LYS A 132 20.33 1.33 -2.12
CA LYS A 132 21.37 2.32 -1.79
C LYS A 132 20.94 3.24 -0.63
N ASN A 133 19.64 3.40 -0.37
CA ASN A 133 19.13 4.31 0.66
C ASN A 133 18.57 3.54 1.87
N LYS A 134 19.23 3.65 3.02
CA LYS A 134 18.84 3.01 4.29
C LYS A 134 17.49 3.50 4.85
N ASN A 135 16.94 4.57 4.29
CA ASN A 135 15.66 5.13 4.72
C ASN A 135 14.48 4.67 3.88
N ASN A 136 14.71 3.81 2.87
CA ASN A 136 13.63 3.13 2.20
C ASN A 136 12.80 2.32 3.19
N ILE A 137 11.48 2.29 2.99
CA ILE A 137 10.57 1.48 3.81
C ILE A 137 9.64 0.67 2.91
N PHE A 138 9.51 -0.62 3.19
CA PHE A 138 8.73 -1.57 2.40
C PHE A 138 7.58 -2.13 3.21
N GLY A 139 6.39 -2.16 2.63
CA GLY A 139 5.21 -2.59 3.34
C GLY A 139 4.25 -3.41 2.52
N ILE A 140 3.37 -4.06 3.24
CA ILE A 140 2.23 -4.79 2.68
C ILE A 140 0.92 -4.27 3.27
N THR A 141 -0.15 -4.38 2.50
CA THR A 141 -1.49 -4.25 3.07
C THR A 141 -1.89 -5.58 3.70
N LEU A 142 -2.24 -5.54 4.98
CA LEU A 142 -2.70 -6.70 5.73
C LEU A 142 -3.83 -6.31 6.67
N VAL A 143 -5.05 -6.70 6.34
CA VAL A 143 -6.26 -6.35 7.10
C VAL A 143 -6.93 -7.54 7.77
N SER A 144 -6.45 -8.75 7.48
CA SER A 144 -6.94 -10.02 8.02
C SER A 144 -5.87 -11.11 7.88
N LEU A 145 -6.05 -12.22 8.58
CA LEU A 145 -5.36 -13.50 8.33
C LEU A 145 -6.28 -14.53 7.67
N ASN A 146 -7.55 -14.17 7.45
CA ASN A 146 -8.55 -15.07 6.88
C ASN A 146 -8.47 -15.07 5.35
N GLU A 147 -8.04 -16.18 4.76
CA GLU A 147 -7.90 -16.33 3.29
C GLU A 147 -9.25 -16.32 2.54
N ASP A 148 -10.37 -16.68 3.17
CA ASP A 148 -11.67 -16.58 2.53
C ASP A 148 -12.12 -15.11 2.43
N PHE A 149 -11.78 -14.29 3.44
CA PHE A 149 -11.92 -12.84 3.36
C PHE A 149 -11.07 -12.29 2.21
N ARG A 150 -9.80 -12.70 2.08
CA ARG A 150 -8.93 -12.27 0.97
C ARG A 150 -9.52 -12.65 -0.39
N LYS A 151 -9.91 -13.91 -0.58
CA LYS A 151 -10.51 -14.38 -1.85
C LYS A 151 -11.74 -13.58 -2.24
N ARG A 152 -12.55 -13.18 -1.25
CA ARG A 152 -13.74 -12.37 -1.47
C ARG A 152 -13.45 -10.91 -1.80
N PHE A 153 -12.51 -10.29 -1.10
CA PHE A 153 -12.29 -8.83 -1.18
C PHE A 153 -11.01 -8.42 -1.92
N GLU A 154 -10.06 -9.32 -2.08
CA GLU A 154 -8.78 -9.10 -2.78
C GLU A 154 -8.45 -10.28 -3.70
N PRO A 155 -9.34 -10.66 -4.64
CA PRO A 155 -9.29 -11.94 -5.35
C PRO A 155 -7.99 -12.17 -6.14
N GLY A 156 -7.44 -11.13 -6.74
CA GLY A 156 -6.21 -11.20 -7.55
C GLY A 156 -4.92 -10.90 -6.78
N ALA A 157 -4.99 -10.66 -5.46
CA ALA A 157 -3.82 -10.38 -4.65
C ALA A 157 -3.14 -11.66 -4.14
N SER A 158 -1.86 -11.60 -3.72
CA SER A 158 -1.17 -12.76 -3.13
C SER A 158 -1.78 -13.17 -1.78
N SER A 159 -1.49 -14.39 -1.33
CA SER A 159 -1.96 -14.88 -0.02
C SER A 159 -1.42 -13.99 1.12
N TYR A 160 -2.14 -13.93 2.23
CA TYR A 160 -1.65 -13.21 3.41
C TYR A 160 -0.37 -13.83 3.96
N ALA A 161 -0.26 -15.15 3.91
CA ALA A 161 0.94 -15.86 4.34
C ALA A 161 2.17 -15.48 3.50
N ASP A 162 2.03 -15.40 2.17
CA ASP A 162 3.12 -15.00 1.28
C ASP A 162 3.51 -13.53 1.47
N ARG A 163 2.54 -12.63 1.68
CA ARG A 163 2.81 -11.22 1.99
C ARG A 163 3.63 -11.10 3.28
N ILE A 164 3.19 -11.74 4.37
CA ILE A 164 3.89 -11.71 5.66
C ILE A 164 5.28 -12.31 5.53
N LYS A 165 5.43 -13.44 4.82
CA LYS A 165 6.72 -14.09 4.58
C LYS A 165 7.67 -13.14 3.86
N SER A 166 7.26 -12.54 2.74
CA SER A 166 8.12 -11.63 1.97
C SER A 166 8.51 -10.37 2.76
N LEU A 167 7.59 -9.84 3.59
CA LEU A 167 7.88 -8.71 4.46
C LEU A 167 8.88 -9.09 5.57
N ARG A 168 8.75 -10.29 6.15
CA ARG A 168 9.71 -10.79 7.13
C ARG A 168 11.09 -10.99 6.53
N GLU A 169 11.18 -11.52 5.31
CA GLU A 169 12.44 -11.62 4.59
C GLU A 169 13.09 -10.24 4.37
N CYS A 170 12.31 -9.20 4.06
CA CYS A 170 12.82 -7.84 4.00
C CYS A 170 13.36 -7.39 5.36
N HIS A 171 12.61 -7.56 6.44
CA HIS A 171 13.01 -7.20 7.79
C HIS A 171 14.30 -7.91 8.22
N ASP A 172 14.39 -9.23 8.02
CA ASP A 172 15.53 -10.06 8.40
C ASP A 172 16.81 -9.69 7.61
N ASN A 173 16.64 -9.08 6.43
CA ASN A 173 17.73 -8.48 5.64
C ASN A 173 18.05 -7.01 6.05
N GLY A 174 17.48 -6.52 7.16
CA GLY A 174 17.77 -5.19 7.72
C GLY A 174 17.06 -4.04 7.03
N LEU A 175 16.01 -4.31 6.23
CA LEU A 175 15.19 -3.28 5.62
C LEU A 175 14.13 -2.80 6.58
N LYS A 176 13.79 -1.51 6.54
CA LYS A 176 12.65 -0.98 7.29
C LYS A 176 11.35 -1.49 6.69
N THR A 177 10.44 -1.91 7.55
CA THR A 177 9.20 -2.56 7.15
C THR A 177 7.96 -1.91 7.76
N TRP A 178 6.82 -1.99 7.05
CA TRP A 178 5.58 -1.44 7.54
C TRP A 178 4.34 -2.20 7.06
N ILE A 179 3.23 -1.95 7.77
CA ILE A 179 1.92 -2.53 7.45
C ILE A 179 0.90 -1.41 7.28
N SER A 180 0.11 -1.51 6.22
CA SER A 180 -1.17 -0.81 6.13
C SER A 180 -2.30 -1.75 6.53
N MET A 181 -2.94 -1.48 7.66
CA MET A 181 -4.13 -2.18 8.15
C MET A 181 -5.38 -1.36 7.77
N GLU A 182 -5.49 -1.03 6.49
CA GLU A 182 -6.61 -0.29 5.93
C GLU A 182 -7.03 -0.88 4.57
N PRO A 183 -8.34 -1.06 4.38
CA PRO A 183 -9.47 -0.79 5.29
C PRO A 183 -9.71 -1.94 6.28
N TYR A 184 -9.66 -1.68 7.60
CA TYR A 184 -9.87 -2.71 8.62
C TYR A 184 -11.36 -3.08 8.72
N PRO A 185 -11.75 -4.38 8.60
CA PRO A 185 -13.16 -4.80 8.57
C PRO A 185 -13.81 -4.79 9.95
N THR A 186 -15.12 -4.52 10.00
CA THR A 186 -15.95 -4.71 11.18
C THR A 186 -16.35 -6.19 11.37
N PRO A 187 -16.71 -6.64 12.59
CA PRO A 187 -17.00 -8.05 12.89
C PRO A 187 -18.09 -8.69 12.03
N ASN A 188 -19.10 -7.93 11.62
CA ASN A 188 -20.15 -8.42 10.72
C ASN A 188 -19.67 -8.73 9.29
N ILE A 189 -18.46 -8.28 8.93
CA ILE A 189 -17.82 -8.58 7.63
C ILE A 189 -16.77 -9.68 7.81
N CYS A 190 -15.96 -9.58 8.86
CA CYS A 190 -14.91 -10.54 9.18
C CYS A 190 -14.69 -10.55 10.69
N GLU A 191 -15.17 -11.60 11.34
CA GLU A 191 -14.87 -11.83 12.75
C GLU A 191 -13.43 -12.31 12.89
N GLN A 192 -12.61 -11.56 13.62
CA GLN A 192 -11.18 -11.84 13.77
C GLN A 192 -10.58 -11.19 15.02
N SER A 193 -9.46 -11.72 15.47
CA SER A 193 -8.66 -11.18 16.56
C SER A 193 -7.62 -10.19 16.03
N LEU A 194 -7.74 -8.89 16.40
CA LEU A 194 -6.70 -7.91 16.09
C LEU A 194 -5.36 -8.28 16.74
N ILE A 195 -5.38 -8.86 17.95
CA ILE A 195 -4.15 -9.25 18.66
C ILE A 195 -3.40 -10.34 17.89
N GLU A 196 -4.08 -11.37 17.37
CA GLU A 196 -3.43 -12.42 16.56
C GLU A 196 -2.78 -11.84 15.31
N LEU A 197 -3.48 -10.92 14.64
CA LEU A 197 -2.94 -10.23 13.47
C LEU A 197 -1.72 -9.39 13.83
N LEU A 198 -1.74 -8.66 14.94
CA LEU A 198 -0.62 -7.86 15.43
C LEU A 198 0.59 -8.72 15.84
N GLU A 199 0.36 -9.88 16.46
CA GLU A 199 1.44 -10.80 16.82
C GLU A 199 2.12 -11.39 15.57
N ALA A 200 1.37 -11.70 14.51
CA ALA A 200 1.91 -12.19 13.25
C ALA A 200 2.89 -11.22 12.57
N ILE A 201 2.73 -9.91 12.85
CA ILE A 201 3.53 -8.83 12.25
C ILE A 201 4.33 -8.02 13.27
N SER A 202 4.54 -8.56 14.46
CA SER A 202 5.18 -7.85 15.58
C SER A 202 6.65 -7.41 15.34
N PHE A 203 7.24 -7.81 14.23
CA PHE A 203 8.59 -7.49 13.79
C PHE A 203 8.70 -6.17 13.01
N VAL A 204 7.60 -5.57 12.57
CA VAL A 204 7.64 -4.38 11.71
C VAL A 204 7.99 -3.10 12.47
N ASP A 205 8.50 -2.11 11.74
CA ASP A 205 8.89 -0.80 12.31
C ASP A 205 7.72 0.18 12.41
N TYR A 206 6.68 0.01 11.57
CA TYR A 206 5.61 0.99 11.43
C TYR A 206 4.28 0.34 11.04
N ILE A 207 3.19 0.84 11.60
CA ILE A 207 1.82 0.42 11.25
C ILE A 207 0.98 1.66 10.98
N VAL A 208 0.21 1.62 9.89
CA VAL A 208 -0.90 2.53 9.60
C VAL A 208 -2.19 1.78 9.85
N PHE A 209 -3.08 2.32 10.68
CA PHE A 209 -4.38 1.72 10.98
C PHE A 209 -5.52 2.65 10.53
N GLY A 210 -6.48 2.12 9.79
CA GLY A 210 -7.60 2.89 9.30
C GLY A 210 -8.90 2.12 9.18
N ARG A 211 -10.02 2.81 9.50
CA ARG A 211 -11.36 2.25 9.36
C ARG A 211 -11.70 2.01 7.88
N TRP A 212 -12.63 1.11 7.65
CA TRP A 212 -13.19 0.90 6.31
C TRP A 212 -14.32 1.92 6.04
N ASN A 213 -13.99 2.93 5.26
CA ASN A 213 -14.91 4.00 4.88
C ASN A 213 -15.76 3.62 3.66
N TYR A 214 -16.90 4.30 3.50
CA TYR A 214 -17.78 4.22 2.32
C TYR A 214 -18.31 2.82 1.98
N ASN A 215 -18.47 1.96 2.98
CA ASN A 215 -19.00 0.61 2.80
C ASN A 215 -20.33 0.45 3.56
N LYS A 216 -21.40 0.03 2.83
CA LYS A 216 -22.74 -0.14 3.41
C LYS A 216 -22.78 -1.23 4.50
N LEU A 217 -21.95 -2.27 4.39
CA LEU A 217 -21.86 -3.33 5.40
C LEU A 217 -21.26 -2.80 6.71
N VAL A 218 -20.21 -1.96 6.60
CA VAL A 218 -19.64 -1.28 7.79
C VAL A 218 -20.66 -0.36 8.43
N SER A 219 -21.34 0.47 7.61
CA SER A 219 -22.36 1.40 8.11
C SER A 219 -23.60 0.69 8.73
N ALA A 220 -23.84 -0.57 8.38
CA ALA A 220 -24.89 -1.39 8.98
C ALA A 220 -24.50 -1.97 10.35
N TYR A 221 -23.23 -1.92 10.73
CA TYR A 221 -22.76 -2.34 12.05
C TYR A 221 -22.99 -1.19 13.05
N LYS A 222 -24.00 -1.34 13.92
CA LYS A 222 -24.49 -0.26 14.79
C LYS A 222 -23.41 0.32 15.72
N ASP A 223 -22.46 -0.51 16.15
CA ASP A 223 -21.40 -0.14 17.09
C ASP A 223 -20.07 0.18 16.36
N ASP A 224 -20.09 0.58 15.09
CA ASP A 224 -18.90 0.79 14.29
C ASP A 224 -17.93 1.81 14.91
N LYS A 225 -18.43 2.92 15.44
CA LYS A 225 -17.62 3.95 16.13
C LYS A 225 -16.93 3.39 17.36
N LYS A 226 -17.70 2.75 18.25
CA LYS A 226 -17.17 2.11 19.45
C LYS A 226 -16.13 1.06 19.12
N PHE A 227 -16.42 0.21 18.14
CA PHE A 227 -15.51 -0.82 17.66
C PHE A 227 -14.17 -0.22 17.20
N TYR A 228 -14.17 0.79 16.33
CA TYR A 228 -12.92 1.38 15.85
C TYR A 228 -12.15 2.11 16.96
N ASN A 229 -12.83 2.76 17.92
CA ASN A 229 -12.19 3.35 19.09
C ASN A 229 -11.50 2.29 19.95
N GLU A 230 -12.16 1.14 20.19
CA GLU A 230 -11.59 0.00 20.91
C GLU A 230 -10.38 -0.60 20.19
N GLN A 231 -10.50 -0.85 18.85
CA GLN A 231 -9.38 -1.36 18.06
C GLN A 231 -8.19 -0.37 18.05
N ALA A 232 -8.45 0.93 17.94
CA ALA A 232 -7.43 1.97 18.02
C ALA A 232 -6.69 1.97 19.38
N SER A 233 -7.42 1.75 20.48
CA SER A 233 -6.82 1.61 21.81
C SER A 233 -5.94 0.35 21.92
N ILE A 234 -6.42 -0.79 21.43
CA ILE A 234 -5.68 -2.06 21.44
C ILE A 234 -4.36 -1.92 20.67
N ILE A 235 -4.42 -1.43 19.43
CA ILE A 235 -3.23 -1.29 18.59
C ILE A 235 -2.24 -0.27 19.17
N SER A 236 -2.73 0.83 19.75
CA SER A 236 -1.89 1.84 20.40
C SER A 236 -1.10 1.25 21.57
N ASN A 237 -1.76 0.46 22.42
CA ASN A 237 -1.14 -0.20 23.55
C ASN A 237 -0.11 -1.26 23.10
N PHE A 238 -0.44 -2.02 22.06
CA PHE A 238 0.46 -3.02 21.47
C PHE A 238 1.73 -2.36 20.91
N CYS A 239 1.56 -1.35 20.06
CA CYS A 239 2.66 -0.63 19.42
C CYS A 239 3.56 0.07 20.45
N LYS A 240 2.98 0.70 21.48
CA LYS A 240 3.74 1.32 22.57
C LYS A 240 4.62 0.31 23.30
N LYS A 241 4.09 -0.87 23.65
CA LYS A 241 4.86 -1.92 24.34
C LYS A 241 6.02 -2.45 23.49
N ARG A 242 5.84 -2.54 22.17
CA ARG A 242 6.83 -3.11 21.23
C ARG A 242 7.69 -2.07 20.54
N LYS A 243 7.49 -0.77 20.83
CA LYS A 243 8.21 0.37 20.21
C LYS A 243 8.02 0.43 18.68
N ILE A 244 6.86 0.00 18.20
CA ILE A 244 6.45 0.10 16.80
C ILE A 244 5.85 1.50 16.59
N ARG A 245 6.26 2.21 15.54
CA ARG A 245 5.63 3.47 15.16
C ARG A 245 4.20 3.21 14.70
N LEU A 246 3.25 4.03 15.13
CA LEU A 246 1.83 3.91 14.77
C LEU A 246 1.33 5.23 14.18
N HIS A 247 0.56 5.13 13.10
CA HIS A 247 -0.28 6.19 12.58
C HIS A 247 -1.72 5.68 12.51
N ILE A 248 -2.63 6.34 13.22
CA ILE A 248 -4.06 6.09 13.09
C ILE A 248 -4.62 7.15 12.16
N LYS A 249 -5.23 6.71 11.07
CA LYS A 249 -5.75 7.62 10.04
C LYS A 249 -6.88 8.50 10.55
N ASP A 250 -6.90 9.71 10.04
CA ASP A 250 -7.95 10.69 10.35
C ASP A 250 -9.35 10.10 10.12
N GLY A 251 -10.26 10.37 11.04
CA GLY A 251 -11.63 9.85 11.03
C GLY A 251 -11.78 8.36 11.38
N THR A 252 -10.70 7.67 11.80
CA THR A 252 -10.78 6.30 12.34
C THR A 252 -11.35 6.30 13.74
N ILE A 253 -10.88 7.22 14.58
CA ILE A 253 -11.40 7.46 15.91
C ILE A 253 -12.55 8.46 15.80
N SER A 254 -13.66 8.18 16.45
CA SER A 254 -14.79 9.10 16.56
C SER A 254 -14.79 9.74 17.95
N GLU A 255 -14.95 11.05 18.01
CA GLU A 255 -15.28 11.73 19.26
C GLU A 255 -16.73 11.37 19.65
N ASP A 256 -16.97 11.09 20.93
CA ASP A 256 -18.30 10.81 21.50
C ASP A 256 -19.17 12.06 21.51
#